data_0573dba97fa66cd7df1e76066f371e94
#
_entry.id   0573dba97fa66cd7df1e76066f371e94
#
_cell.length_a   1.000
_cell.length_b   1.000
_cell.length_c   1.000
_cell.angle_alpha   90.00
_cell.angle_beta   90.00
_cell.angle_gamma   90.00
#
_symmetry.space_group_name_H-M   'P 1'
#
loop_
_entity.id
_entity.type
_entity.pdbx_description
1 polymer ?
#
loop_
_entity_poly.entity_id
_entity_poly.type
_entity_poly.pdbx_seq_one_letter_code
_entity_poly.pdbx_strand_id
1 'polypeptide(L)'
;MITFNPLQENTNIQKLIKETFDADLPLAGDWGYSTDRASIITALPQGMRILQLEHTITTIRAHLEMNITQEKEHRYGAINANEKAREVISTDTAVFDKVTYEITAMKEDLYNAFIKEYKEGYDNESLDLNEHFKRRKEATLTREVIHYFEVSNIK
;
A
#
# COMPACT_ATOMS: atom_id res chain seq x y z
N MET A 1 16.13 10.73 -4.41
CA MET A 1 15.06 9.76 -4.07
C MET A 1 14.13 10.35 -3.02
N ILE A 2 12.82 10.24 -3.25
CA ILE A 2 11.84 10.74 -2.28
C ILE A 2 11.72 9.73 -1.15
N THR A 3 11.83 10.22 0.07
CA THR A 3 11.72 9.39 1.28
C THR A 3 10.45 9.75 2.03
N PHE A 4 9.71 8.74 2.47
CA PHE A 4 8.50 8.92 3.26
C PHE A 4 8.79 8.58 4.72
N ASN A 5 8.24 9.38 5.62
CA ASN A 5 8.36 9.11 7.04
C ASN A 5 7.51 7.90 7.42
N PRO A 6 8.02 7.00 8.27
CA PRO A 6 7.21 5.92 8.80
C PRO A 6 6.00 6.49 9.55
N LEU A 7 4.91 5.73 9.54
CA LEU A 7 3.72 6.08 10.32
C LEU A 7 4.05 5.99 11.81
N GLN A 8 3.34 6.79 12.60
CA GLN A 8 3.50 6.78 14.04
C GLN A 8 3.18 5.40 14.61
N GLU A 9 3.95 4.97 15.62
CA GLU A 9 3.72 3.69 16.29
C GLU A 9 2.29 3.61 16.82
N ASN A 10 1.67 2.43 16.63
CA ASN A 10 0.30 2.17 17.04
C ASN A 10 0.19 0.73 17.52
N THR A 11 -0.53 0.50 18.60
CA THR A 11 -0.75 -0.83 19.14
C THR A 11 -2.04 -1.48 18.64
N ASN A 12 -2.89 -0.71 17.95
CA ASN A 12 -4.16 -1.21 17.42
C ASN A 12 -4.54 -0.50 16.14
N ILE A 13 -3.92 -0.92 15.05
CA ILE A 13 -4.20 -0.35 13.73
C ILE A 13 -5.59 -0.73 13.21
N GLN A 14 -6.19 -1.81 13.72
CA GLN A 14 -7.55 -2.20 13.33
C GLN A 14 -8.54 -1.07 13.56
N LYS A 15 -8.46 -0.43 14.72
CA LYS A 15 -9.35 0.69 15.06
C LYS A 15 -9.12 1.87 14.13
N LEU A 16 -7.87 2.22 13.87
CA LEU A 16 -7.52 3.33 12.99
C LEU A 16 -8.02 3.08 11.56
N ILE A 17 -7.84 1.88 11.05
CA ILE A 17 -8.30 1.50 9.70
C ILE A 17 -9.82 1.57 9.62
N LYS A 18 -10.52 1.08 10.64
CA LYS A 18 -11.97 1.14 10.66
C LYS A 18 -12.48 2.59 10.66
N GLU A 19 -11.86 3.45 11.45
CA GLU A 19 -12.25 4.85 11.53
C GLU A 19 -11.93 5.65 10.26
N THR A 20 -10.81 5.32 9.60
CA THR A 20 -10.33 6.07 8.44
C THR A 20 -10.91 5.56 7.13
N PHE A 21 -11.03 4.24 6.97
CA PHE A 21 -11.42 3.60 5.71
C PHE A 21 -12.76 2.87 5.78
N ASP A 22 -13.41 2.86 6.95
CA ASP A 22 -14.66 2.11 7.18
C ASP A 22 -14.51 0.63 6.82
N ALA A 23 -13.35 0.06 7.11
CA ALA A 23 -13.03 -1.34 6.86
C ALA A 23 -12.68 -2.04 8.17
N ASP A 24 -13.35 -3.14 8.46
CA ASP A 24 -13.11 -3.95 9.65
C ASP A 24 -12.27 -5.17 9.26
N LEU A 25 -10.97 -5.10 9.51
CA LEU A 25 -10.03 -6.16 9.16
C LEU A 25 -9.62 -6.95 10.40
N PRO A 26 -9.41 -8.29 10.28
CA PRO A 26 -9.03 -9.15 11.41
C PRO A 26 -7.54 -9.00 11.71
N LEU A 27 -7.16 -7.89 12.30
CA LEU A 27 -5.76 -7.62 12.60
C LEU A 27 -5.61 -6.82 13.88
N ALA A 28 -4.37 -6.80 14.39
CA ALA A 28 -3.97 -6.07 15.59
C ALA A 28 -2.54 -5.59 15.38
N GLY A 29 -1.95 -4.98 16.41
CA GLY A 29 -0.55 -4.57 16.34
C GLY A 29 -0.33 -3.28 15.57
N ASP A 30 0.83 -3.16 14.96
CA ASP A 30 1.35 -1.94 14.36
C ASP A 30 1.44 -2.08 12.82
N TRP A 31 2.14 -1.15 12.19
CA TRP A 31 2.18 -1.00 10.74
C TRP A 31 3.20 -1.89 10.01
N GLY A 32 3.93 -2.75 10.74
CA GLY A 32 4.77 -3.76 10.10
C GLY A 32 6.16 -3.30 9.66
N TYR A 33 6.70 -2.25 10.24
CA TYR A 33 8.04 -1.76 9.87
C TYR A 33 9.17 -2.68 10.33
N SER A 34 8.93 -3.49 11.36
CA SER A 34 9.88 -4.45 11.89
C SER A 34 9.13 -5.58 12.57
N THR A 35 9.85 -6.61 13.04
CA THR A 35 9.21 -7.69 13.81
C THR A 35 8.59 -7.18 15.11
N ASP A 36 9.22 -6.18 15.75
CA ASP A 36 8.68 -5.57 16.96
C ASP A 36 7.46 -4.68 16.70
N ARG A 37 7.30 -4.25 15.46
CA ARG A 37 6.19 -3.41 15.03
C ARG A 37 5.34 -4.11 13.99
N ALA A 38 5.24 -5.43 14.06
CA ALA A 38 4.52 -6.23 13.08
C ALA A 38 3.01 -5.96 13.09
N SER A 39 2.42 -6.07 11.92
CA SER A 39 0.96 -6.16 11.78
C SER A 39 0.56 -7.59 12.14
N ILE A 40 -0.32 -7.77 13.11
CA ILE A 40 -0.72 -9.09 13.61
C ILE A 40 -2.02 -9.50 12.95
N ILE A 41 -1.99 -10.58 12.16
CA ILE A 41 -3.20 -11.13 11.55
C ILE A 41 -3.85 -12.06 12.56
N THR A 42 -5.07 -11.72 13.01
CA THR A 42 -5.76 -12.45 14.07
C THR A 42 -6.66 -13.57 13.54
N ALA A 43 -7.12 -13.45 12.29
CA ALA A 43 -7.95 -14.46 11.64
C ALA A 43 -7.86 -14.29 10.13
N LEU A 44 -8.30 -15.29 9.38
CA LEU A 44 -8.36 -15.20 7.93
C LEU A 44 -9.83 -15.22 7.51
N PRO A 45 -10.35 -14.14 6.89
CA PRO A 45 -11.74 -14.11 6.47
C PRO A 45 -12.06 -15.24 5.49
N GLN A 46 -13.26 -15.76 5.56
CA GLN A 46 -13.69 -16.84 4.66
C GLN A 46 -13.58 -16.40 3.20
N GLY A 47 -12.97 -17.25 2.38
CA GLY A 47 -12.78 -16.96 0.97
C GLY A 47 -11.62 -16.03 0.64
N MET A 48 -10.90 -15.53 1.65
CA MET A 48 -9.76 -14.65 1.44
C MET A 48 -8.45 -15.40 1.69
N ARG A 49 -7.49 -15.24 0.79
CA ARG A 49 -6.14 -15.77 0.98
C ARG A 49 -5.33 -14.82 1.85
N ILE A 50 -4.38 -15.37 2.60
CA ILE A 50 -3.49 -14.55 3.42
C ILE A 50 -2.74 -13.50 2.57
N LEU A 51 -2.33 -13.85 1.37
CA LEU A 51 -1.67 -12.93 0.43
C LEU A 51 -2.52 -11.71 0.12
N GLN A 52 -3.83 -11.89 -0.04
CA GLN A 52 -4.77 -10.81 -0.34
C GLN A 52 -4.94 -9.87 0.86
N LEU A 53 -5.02 -10.45 2.06
CA LEU A 53 -5.15 -9.66 3.29
C LEU A 53 -3.88 -8.85 3.54
N GLU A 54 -2.72 -9.47 3.41
CA GLU A 54 -1.42 -8.80 3.57
C GLU A 54 -1.27 -7.66 2.55
N HIS A 55 -1.63 -7.92 1.29
CA HIS A 55 -1.61 -6.91 0.23
C HIS A 55 -2.51 -5.72 0.58
N THR A 56 -3.71 -6.00 1.05
CA THR A 56 -4.68 -4.96 1.45
C THR A 56 -4.10 -4.09 2.57
N ILE A 57 -3.53 -4.70 3.60
CA ILE A 57 -2.94 -3.97 4.74
C ILE A 57 -1.78 -3.09 4.26
N THR A 58 -0.91 -3.62 3.39
CA THR A 58 0.23 -2.86 2.85
C THR A 58 -0.24 -1.69 1.98
N THR A 59 -1.28 -1.89 1.19
CA THR A 59 -1.87 -0.81 0.37
C THR A 59 -2.41 0.30 1.27
N ILE A 60 -3.08 -0.04 2.37
CA ILE A 60 -3.58 0.94 3.34
C ILE A 60 -2.41 1.72 3.95
N ARG A 61 -1.34 1.03 4.35
CA ARG A 61 -0.13 1.69 4.87
C ARG A 61 0.43 2.68 3.86
N ALA A 62 0.55 2.28 2.60
CA ALA A 62 1.06 3.15 1.54
C ALA A 62 0.18 4.38 1.34
N HIS A 63 -1.15 4.22 1.35
CA HIS A 63 -2.08 5.35 1.26
C HIS A 63 -1.91 6.32 2.43
N LEU A 64 -1.72 5.81 3.64
CA LEU A 64 -1.48 6.66 4.80
C LEU A 64 -0.16 7.41 4.67
N GLU A 65 0.92 6.73 4.29
CA GLU A 65 2.24 7.35 4.14
C GLU A 65 2.30 8.39 3.03
N MET A 66 1.62 8.13 1.91
CA MET A 66 1.80 8.88 0.67
C MET A 66 0.66 9.84 0.35
N ASN A 67 -0.46 9.73 1.03
CA ASN A 67 -1.65 10.53 0.74
C ASN A 67 -2.21 11.19 2.00
N ILE A 68 -2.80 10.42 2.91
CA ILE A 68 -3.62 10.93 4.00
C ILE A 68 -2.82 11.77 5.00
N THR A 69 -1.56 11.41 5.29
CA THR A 69 -0.69 12.16 6.20
C THR A 69 0.06 13.30 5.52
N GLN A 70 -0.06 13.42 4.19
CA GLN A 70 0.62 14.45 3.43
C GLN A 70 -0.24 15.71 3.30
N GLU A 71 0.43 16.87 3.20
CA GLU A 71 -0.26 18.09 2.81
C GLU A 71 -0.80 17.95 1.40
N LYS A 72 -1.89 18.62 1.08
CA LYS A 72 -2.59 18.50 -0.20
C LYS A 72 -1.64 18.59 -1.41
N GLU A 73 -0.65 19.48 -1.33
CA GLU A 73 0.30 19.73 -2.43
C GLU A 73 1.31 18.59 -2.62
N HIS A 74 1.44 17.71 -1.63
CA HIS A 74 2.43 16.65 -1.60
C HIS A 74 1.82 15.25 -1.66
N ARG A 75 0.52 15.15 -1.94
CA ARG A 75 -0.18 13.87 -2.03
C ARG A 75 0.11 13.14 -3.32
N TYR A 76 0.03 11.82 -3.23
CA TYR A 76 0.19 10.92 -4.36
C TYR A 76 -1.11 10.21 -4.66
N GLY A 77 -1.32 9.86 -5.95
CA GLY A 77 -2.43 9.06 -6.40
C GLY A 77 -1.95 7.84 -7.18
N ALA A 78 -2.87 7.03 -7.66
CA ALA A 78 -2.59 5.78 -8.38
C ALA A 78 -1.64 4.87 -7.60
N ILE A 79 -1.83 4.78 -6.28
CA ILE A 79 -0.98 4.00 -5.39
C ILE A 79 -1.29 2.52 -5.55
N ASN A 80 -0.29 1.73 -5.94
CA ASN A 80 -0.40 0.28 -6.12
C ASN A 80 0.75 -0.42 -5.42
N ALA A 81 0.48 -1.64 -4.96
CA ALA A 81 1.50 -2.49 -4.34
C ALA A 81 1.61 -3.79 -5.12
N ASN A 82 2.84 -4.21 -5.41
CA ASN A 82 3.13 -5.47 -6.07
C ASN A 82 4.14 -6.26 -5.23
N GLU A 83 3.79 -7.48 -4.87
CA GLU A 83 4.70 -8.33 -4.10
C GLU A 83 5.89 -8.73 -4.96
N LYS A 84 7.09 -8.53 -4.43
CA LYS A 84 8.35 -8.86 -5.12
C LYS A 84 9.05 -10.07 -4.52
N ALA A 85 9.00 -10.21 -3.19
CA ALA A 85 9.68 -11.29 -2.50
C ALA A 85 8.95 -11.58 -1.18
N ARG A 86 9.15 -12.78 -0.68
CA ARG A 86 8.51 -13.25 0.55
C ARG A 86 9.44 -14.19 1.30
N GLU A 87 9.55 -13.98 2.60
CA GLU A 87 10.37 -14.83 3.47
C GLU A 87 9.58 -15.11 4.75
N VAL A 88 9.65 -16.34 5.22
CA VAL A 88 9.06 -16.72 6.52
C VAL A 88 10.16 -16.67 7.58
N ILE A 89 9.88 -15.97 8.67
CA ILE A 89 10.76 -15.88 9.83
C ILE A 89 10.08 -16.56 11.00
N SER A 90 10.69 -17.63 11.53
CA SER A 90 10.19 -18.35 12.69
C SER A 90 11.11 -18.12 13.88
N THR A 91 10.52 -17.69 14.99
CA THR A 91 11.22 -17.57 16.27
C THR A 91 10.62 -18.58 17.25
N ASP A 92 11.17 -18.64 18.47
CA ASP A 92 10.66 -19.53 19.50
C ASP A 92 9.22 -19.21 19.91
N THR A 93 8.77 -17.96 19.68
CA THR A 93 7.48 -17.47 20.16
C THR A 93 6.51 -17.04 19.06
N ALA A 94 6.98 -16.85 17.83
CA ALA A 94 6.15 -16.28 16.76
C ALA A 94 6.60 -16.69 15.37
N VAL A 95 5.68 -16.56 14.41
CA VAL A 95 5.94 -16.75 12.99
C VAL A 95 5.58 -15.49 12.25
N PHE A 96 6.49 -15.01 11.40
CA PHE A 96 6.31 -13.79 10.64
C PHE A 96 6.44 -14.05 9.15
N ASP A 97 5.62 -13.36 8.36
CA ASP A 97 5.85 -13.20 6.93
C ASP A 97 6.55 -11.84 6.74
N LYS A 98 7.75 -11.87 6.16
CA LYS A 98 8.47 -10.68 5.75
C LYS A 98 8.27 -10.52 4.25
N VAL A 99 7.49 -9.54 3.85
CA VAL A 99 7.10 -9.37 2.45
C VAL A 99 7.68 -8.07 1.91
N THR A 100 8.35 -8.17 0.76
CA THR A 100 8.87 -7.01 0.04
C THR A 100 7.89 -6.64 -1.06
N TYR A 101 7.46 -5.39 -1.08
CA TYR A 101 6.55 -4.86 -2.09
C TYR A 101 7.21 -3.74 -2.87
N GLU A 102 6.89 -3.66 -4.15
CA GLU A 102 7.14 -2.49 -4.96
C GLU A 102 5.89 -1.62 -4.95
N ILE A 103 6.02 -0.40 -4.45
CA ILE A 103 4.92 0.56 -4.45
C ILE A 103 5.12 1.50 -5.63
N THR A 104 4.11 1.63 -6.47
CA THR A 104 4.10 2.59 -7.56
C THR A 104 3.04 3.64 -7.29
N ALA A 105 3.35 4.88 -7.65
CA ALA A 105 2.44 6.00 -7.43
C ALA A 105 2.86 7.17 -8.30
N MET A 106 2.04 8.20 -8.33
CA MET A 106 2.28 9.40 -9.12
C MET A 106 1.80 10.60 -8.28
N LYS A 107 2.40 11.76 -8.45
CA LYS A 107 1.89 12.97 -7.83
C LYS A 107 0.40 13.13 -8.17
N GLU A 108 -0.42 13.45 -7.17
CA GLU A 108 -1.88 13.49 -7.34
C GLU A 108 -2.31 14.47 -8.43
N ASP A 109 -1.68 15.64 -8.49
CA ASP A 109 -1.99 16.63 -9.51
C ASP A 109 -1.66 16.13 -10.92
N LEU A 110 -0.54 15.43 -11.09
CA LEU A 110 -0.18 14.80 -12.37
C LEU A 110 -1.16 13.69 -12.73
N TYR A 111 -1.51 12.87 -11.75
CA TYR A 111 -2.47 11.78 -11.96
C TYR A 111 -3.82 12.34 -12.43
N ASN A 112 -4.32 13.36 -11.74
CA ASN A 112 -5.60 13.98 -12.10
C ASN A 112 -5.55 14.60 -13.50
N ALA A 113 -4.42 15.22 -13.87
CA ALA A 113 -4.24 15.79 -15.20
C ALA A 113 -4.26 14.71 -16.29
N PHE A 114 -3.61 13.55 -16.06
CA PHE A 114 -3.63 12.45 -17.01
C PHE A 114 -5.02 11.82 -17.14
N ILE A 115 -5.74 11.67 -16.04
CA ILE A 115 -7.11 11.14 -16.09
C ILE A 115 -8.03 12.06 -16.87
N LYS A 116 -7.91 13.38 -16.67
CA LYS A 116 -8.68 14.36 -17.41
C LYS A 116 -8.36 14.30 -18.90
N GLU A 117 -7.07 14.26 -19.25
CA GLU A 117 -6.61 14.14 -20.66
C GLU A 117 -7.20 12.89 -21.31
N TYR A 118 -7.15 11.75 -20.61
CA TYR A 118 -7.67 10.49 -21.11
C TYR A 118 -9.19 10.56 -21.33
N LYS A 119 -9.94 11.08 -20.36
CA LYS A 119 -11.41 11.20 -20.48
C LYS A 119 -11.84 12.13 -21.60
N GLU A 120 -11.16 13.26 -21.76
CA GLU A 120 -11.47 14.23 -22.80
C GLU A 120 -11.05 13.76 -24.18
N GLY A 121 -10.01 12.95 -24.26
CA GLY A 121 -9.43 12.49 -25.53
C GLY A 121 -9.80 11.09 -25.95
N TYR A 122 -10.53 10.34 -25.12
CA TYR A 122 -10.81 8.92 -25.37
C TYR A 122 -11.48 8.68 -26.74
N ASP A 123 -12.48 9.49 -27.08
CA ASP A 123 -13.19 9.40 -28.34
C ASP A 123 -12.63 10.37 -29.39
N ASN A 124 -11.49 10.98 -29.13
CA ASN A 124 -10.89 11.99 -29.96
C ASN A 124 -9.63 11.44 -30.62
N GLU A 125 -9.63 11.39 -31.96
CA GLU A 125 -8.51 10.90 -32.75
C GLU A 125 -7.22 11.73 -32.57
N SER A 126 -7.32 12.93 -32.00
CA SER A 126 -6.16 13.78 -31.77
C SER A 126 -5.30 13.32 -30.58
N LEU A 127 -5.84 12.45 -29.72
CA LEU A 127 -5.07 11.92 -28.58
C LEU A 127 -4.25 10.70 -28.99
N ASP A 128 -2.93 10.81 -28.86
CA ASP A 128 -2.03 9.68 -29.06
C ASP A 128 -1.95 8.90 -27.73
N LEU A 129 -2.64 7.76 -27.68
CA LEU A 129 -2.69 6.93 -26.48
C LEU A 129 -1.32 6.36 -26.10
N ASN A 130 -0.50 6.00 -27.07
CA ASN A 130 0.85 5.48 -26.82
C ASN A 130 1.72 6.52 -26.13
N GLU A 131 1.69 7.76 -26.60
CA GLU A 131 2.41 8.86 -25.98
C GLU A 131 1.86 9.18 -24.60
N HIS A 132 0.52 9.19 -24.45
CA HIS A 132 -0.14 9.42 -23.17
C HIS A 132 0.35 8.43 -22.11
N PHE A 133 0.31 7.11 -22.41
CA PHE A 133 0.74 6.08 -21.46
C PHE A 133 2.24 6.11 -21.20
N LYS A 134 3.04 6.49 -22.20
CA LYS A 134 4.47 6.68 -22.01
C LYS A 134 4.76 7.80 -20.99
N ARG A 135 4.07 8.94 -21.11
CA ARG A 135 4.21 10.06 -20.17
C ARG A 135 3.78 9.65 -18.76
N ARG A 136 2.69 8.87 -18.65
CA ARG A 136 2.22 8.35 -17.35
C ARG A 136 3.27 7.45 -16.71
N LYS A 137 3.88 6.57 -17.49
CA LYS A 137 4.92 5.68 -17.00
C LYS A 137 6.14 6.46 -16.51
N GLU A 138 6.57 7.47 -17.27
CA GLU A 138 7.71 8.31 -16.90
C GLU A 138 7.45 9.12 -15.63
N ALA A 139 6.20 9.49 -15.37
CA ALA A 139 5.79 10.25 -14.19
C ALA A 139 5.58 9.35 -12.96
N THR A 140 5.57 8.04 -13.15
CA THR A 140 5.32 7.09 -12.06
C THR A 140 6.54 6.95 -11.17
N LEU A 141 6.33 7.17 -9.86
CA LEU A 141 7.33 6.93 -8.83
C LEU A 141 7.29 5.47 -8.42
N THR A 142 8.45 4.88 -8.21
CA THR A 142 8.58 3.51 -7.72
C THR A 142 9.41 3.52 -6.44
N ARG A 143 8.94 2.82 -5.41
CA ARG A 143 9.68 2.62 -4.15
C ARG A 143 9.52 1.19 -3.67
N GLU A 144 10.52 0.70 -2.96
CA GLU A 144 10.46 -0.63 -2.36
C GLU A 144 10.23 -0.50 -0.86
N VAL A 145 9.31 -1.29 -0.32
CA VAL A 145 9.01 -1.31 1.11
C VAL A 145 8.96 -2.74 1.61
N ILE A 146 9.25 -2.92 2.90
CA ILE A 146 9.16 -4.21 3.56
C ILE A 146 8.05 -4.12 4.61
N HIS A 147 7.19 -5.14 4.65
CA HIS A 147 6.12 -5.22 5.63
C HIS A 147 6.23 -6.54 6.39
N TYR A 148 6.29 -6.47 7.72
CA TYR A 148 6.33 -7.64 8.59
C TYR A 148 4.94 -7.92 9.14
N PHE A 149 4.46 -9.15 8.92
CA PHE A 149 3.18 -9.62 9.43
C PHE A 149 3.41 -10.76 10.40
N GLU A 150 2.83 -10.68 11.58
CA GLU A 150 2.83 -11.82 12.49
C GLU A 150 1.64 -12.70 12.12
N VAL A 151 1.94 -13.95 11.77
CA VAL A 151 0.93 -14.91 11.28
C VAL A 151 0.82 -16.15 12.16
N SER A 152 1.29 -16.04 13.41
CA SER A 152 1.30 -17.14 14.36
C SER A 152 -0.09 -17.72 14.59
N ASN A 153 -1.13 -16.90 14.53
CA ASN A 153 -2.50 -17.34 14.75
C ASN A 153 -3.13 -18.04 13.54
N ILE A 154 -2.47 -17.98 12.39
CA ILE A 154 -2.97 -18.50 11.11
C ILE A 154 -2.26 -19.81 10.71
N LYS A 155 -0.96 -19.90 11.03
CA LYS A 155 -0.12 -21.05 10.66
C LYS A 155 0.11 -22.03 11.79
#